data_833f2becab1dea535f86cb4b84727329
#
_entry.id   833f2becab1dea535f86cb4b84727329
#
_cell.length_a   1.000
_cell.length_b   1.000
_cell.length_c   1.000
_cell.angle_alpha   90.00
_cell.angle_beta   90.00
_cell.angle_gamma   90.00
#
_symmetry.space_group_name_H-M   'P 1'
#
loop_
_entity.id
_entity.type
_entity.pdbx_description
1 polymer ?
#
loop_
_entity_poly.entity_id
_entity_poly.type
_entity_poly.pdbx_seq_one_letter_code
_entity_poly.pdbx_strand_id
1 'polypeptide(L)'
;MALAAGILISACLLLTLPGQALGQGKNVPLGQVLEGLHFSSAILGRDLDYAVYLPPDYAISSRRYPVVYLLHGYSDDESGWIQFGEINMAADRAIALGEIPPMIIVMPDGGVSFYVNDCRNKVRYEDMFIQEFIPHVDRTYRTRPEKGYRGISGLSMGGWGSLVQAMRHPDLFAACAAFSAAVWTDEDMTAMNEKAYDHLIGRVFGPGLRGNDRLSAHYRAHNPLELAGTLSADDLKKVRYYIDCGDDDFLFKGNSALHVILGERKIPHEFRVRDGGHSWTYWRTGIVDGLKFIGQGFHR
;
A
#
# COMPACT_ATOMS: atom_id res chain seq x y z
N MET A 1 -5.40 16.59 -94.11
CA MET A 1 -6.13 15.97 -92.98
C MET A 1 -5.28 16.07 -91.74
N ALA A 2 -5.51 17.02 -90.87
CA ALA A 2 -4.74 17.24 -89.66
C ALA A 2 -5.65 16.96 -88.51
N LEU A 3 -5.23 15.96 -87.62
CA LEU A 3 -5.89 15.65 -86.37
C LEU A 3 -5.28 16.54 -85.28
N ALA A 4 -6.19 17.37 -84.69
CA ALA A 4 -5.85 18.13 -83.48
C ALA A 4 -6.05 17.27 -82.24
N ALA A 5 -4.96 17.10 -81.45
CA ALA A 5 -4.98 16.42 -80.15
C ALA A 5 -5.29 17.46 -79.06
N GLY A 6 -6.43 17.32 -78.38
CA GLY A 6 -6.83 18.15 -77.24
C GLY A 6 -6.18 17.65 -75.97
N ILE A 7 -5.48 18.53 -75.30
CA ILE A 7 -4.92 18.27 -73.95
C ILE A 7 -5.94 18.69 -72.93
N LEU A 8 -6.47 17.69 -72.16
CA LEU A 8 -7.31 17.93 -70.95
C LEU A 8 -6.40 18.18 -69.75
N ILE A 9 -6.36 19.41 -69.26
CA ILE A 9 -5.71 19.74 -67.99
C ILE A 9 -6.70 19.47 -66.86
N SER A 10 -6.42 18.41 -66.10
CA SER A 10 -7.16 18.06 -64.87
C SER A 10 -6.65 18.93 -63.72
N ALA A 11 -7.48 19.88 -63.28
CA ALA A 11 -7.18 20.69 -62.10
C ALA A 11 -7.44 19.86 -60.84
N CYS A 12 -6.37 19.45 -60.16
CA CYS A 12 -6.45 18.80 -58.84
C CYS A 12 -6.71 19.86 -57.76
N LEU A 13 -7.93 19.91 -57.27
CA LEU A 13 -8.32 20.77 -56.12
C LEU A 13 -7.75 20.16 -54.85
N LEU A 14 -6.64 20.69 -54.32
CA LEU A 14 -6.10 20.36 -53.01
C LEU A 14 -7.03 20.96 -51.93
N LEU A 15 -7.93 20.13 -51.39
CA LEU A 15 -8.66 20.42 -50.15
C LEU A 15 -7.68 20.37 -48.97
N THR A 16 -7.25 21.55 -48.53
CA THR A 16 -6.54 21.69 -47.23
C THR A 16 -7.54 21.48 -46.10
N LEU A 17 -7.50 20.30 -45.48
CA LEU A 17 -8.17 20.06 -44.20
C LEU A 17 -7.53 20.98 -43.14
N PRO A 18 -8.35 21.69 -42.34
CA PRO A 18 -7.80 22.47 -41.24
C PRO A 18 -7.10 21.50 -40.28
N GLY A 19 -5.79 21.71 -40.09
CA GLY A 19 -5.03 20.98 -39.08
C GLY A 19 -5.72 21.10 -37.74
N GLN A 20 -6.19 19.99 -37.20
CA GLN A 20 -6.59 19.93 -35.80
C GLN A 20 -5.34 20.31 -34.99
N ALA A 21 -5.37 21.49 -34.38
CA ALA A 21 -4.41 21.88 -33.37
C ALA A 21 -4.43 20.77 -32.29
N LEU A 22 -3.33 20.04 -32.19
CA LEU A 22 -3.07 19.15 -31.05
C LEU A 22 -3.32 20.04 -29.82
N GLY A 23 -4.37 19.71 -29.08
CA GLY A 23 -4.76 20.44 -27.90
C GLY A 23 -3.55 20.62 -27.01
N GLN A 24 -3.26 21.86 -26.62
CA GLN A 24 -2.28 22.16 -25.59
C GLN A 24 -2.62 21.25 -24.40
N GLY A 25 -1.72 20.33 -24.09
CA GLY A 25 -1.88 19.44 -22.96
C GLY A 25 -2.18 20.32 -21.75
N LYS A 26 -3.38 20.19 -21.19
CA LYS A 26 -3.70 20.84 -19.92
C LYS A 26 -2.60 20.40 -18.96
N ASN A 27 -1.81 21.34 -18.43
CA ASN A 27 -0.90 21.05 -17.34
C ASN A 27 -1.74 20.40 -16.23
N VAL A 28 -1.67 19.09 -16.11
CA VAL A 28 -2.32 18.37 -15.01
C VAL A 28 -1.53 18.78 -13.76
N PRO A 29 -2.17 19.41 -12.78
CA PRO A 29 -1.47 19.75 -11.54
C PRO A 29 -0.87 18.47 -10.95
N LEU A 30 0.37 18.55 -10.50
CA LEU A 30 1.06 17.45 -9.83
C LEU A 30 0.91 17.59 -8.31
N GLY A 31 0.85 16.47 -7.64
CA GLY A 31 0.95 16.42 -6.19
C GLY A 31 2.35 16.80 -5.71
N GLN A 32 2.47 17.04 -4.43
CA GLN A 32 3.73 17.39 -3.78
C GLN A 32 4.22 16.23 -2.93
N VAL A 33 5.49 15.86 -3.07
CA VAL A 33 6.17 14.94 -2.16
C VAL A 33 6.97 15.76 -1.14
N LEU A 34 6.82 15.43 0.12
CA LEU A 34 7.59 15.94 1.24
C LEU A 34 8.41 14.78 1.82
N GLU A 35 9.73 14.88 1.73
CA GLU A 35 10.71 13.91 2.25
C GLU A 35 11.52 14.51 3.38
N GLY A 36 12.25 13.68 4.12
CA GLY A 36 13.10 14.13 5.23
C GLY A 36 12.31 14.71 6.39
N LEU A 37 11.08 14.27 6.58
CA LEU A 37 10.24 14.67 7.71
C LEU A 37 10.54 13.81 8.93
N HIS A 38 10.50 14.43 10.10
CA HIS A 38 10.76 13.74 11.38
C HIS A 38 9.60 13.93 12.33
N PHE A 39 9.29 12.88 13.06
CA PHE A 39 8.31 12.87 14.14
C PHE A 39 8.99 12.36 15.41
N SER A 40 9.04 13.20 16.46
CA SER A 40 9.63 12.79 17.75
C SER A 40 8.64 11.95 18.53
N SER A 41 8.98 10.67 18.76
CA SER A 41 8.16 9.72 19.50
C SER A 41 8.63 9.56 20.93
N ALA A 42 7.74 9.82 21.88
CA ALA A 42 7.99 9.53 23.30
C ALA A 42 7.99 8.02 23.58
N ILE A 43 7.14 7.25 22.89
CA ILE A 43 7.04 5.80 23.04
C ILE A 43 8.32 5.10 22.56
N LEU A 44 8.89 5.53 21.42
CA LEU A 44 10.14 4.96 20.91
C LEU A 44 11.39 5.59 21.55
N GLY A 45 11.26 6.77 22.15
CA GLY A 45 12.40 7.54 22.69
C GLY A 45 13.38 8.02 21.61
N ARG A 46 12.92 8.16 20.36
CA ARG A 46 13.68 8.62 19.20
C ARG A 46 12.77 9.23 18.15
N ASP A 47 13.37 9.90 17.20
CA ASP A 47 12.65 10.35 16.02
C ASP A 47 12.33 9.18 15.08
N LEU A 48 11.20 9.33 14.38
CA LEU A 48 10.75 8.48 13.30
C LEU A 48 10.77 9.30 12.02
N ASP A 49 11.41 8.78 11.00
CA ASP A 49 11.43 9.40 9.69
C ASP A 49 10.15 9.03 8.92
N TYR A 50 9.65 9.95 8.11
CA TYR A 50 8.50 9.69 7.27
C TYR A 50 8.49 10.61 6.05
N ALA A 51 7.78 10.18 5.01
CA ALA A 51 7.50 10.99 3.82
C ALA A 51 5.99 11.09 3.60
N VAL A 52 5.58 12.13 2.87
CA VAL A 52 4.16 12.39 2.58
C VAL A 52 3.99 12.82 1.13
N TYR A 53 3.02 12.20 0.46
CA TYR A 53 2.47 12.72 -0.78
C TYR A 53 1.19 13.50 -0.48
N LEU A 54 1.12 14.73 -0.97
CA LEU A 54 -0.03 15.62 -0.92
C LEU A 54 -0.66 15.73 -2.32
N PRO A 55 -2.01 15.60 -2.46
CA PRO A 55 -2.65 15.58 -3.77
C PRO A 55 -2.55 16.94 -4.49
N PRO A 56 -2.75 16.97 -5.83
CA PRO A 56 -2.47 18.14 -6.68
C PRO A 56 -3.15 19.43 -6.25
N ASP A 57 -4.35 19.35 -5.66
CA ASP A 57 -5.10 20.51 -5.22
C ASP A 57 -4.88 20.87 -3.73
N TYR A 58 -3.95 20.19 -3.05
CA TYR A 58 -3.74 20.43 -1.62
C TYR A 58 -3.35 21.87 -1.31
N ALA A 59 -2.47 22.48 -2.09
CA ALA A 59 -2.00 23.85 -1.84
C ALA A 59 -3.06 24.95 -2.10
N ILE A 60 -4.04 24.66 -2.95
CA ILE A 60 -5.04 25.65 -3.41
C ILE A 60 -6.45 25.40 -2.85
N SER A 61 -6.65 24.33 -2.10
CA SER A 61 -7.92 23.94 -1.48
C SER A 61 -7.82 24.02 0.03
N SER A 62 -8.92 24.34 0.71
CA SER A 62 -9.05 24.28 2.17
C SER A 62 -9.70 22.97 2.66
N ARG A 63 -10.06 22.06 1.76
CA ARG A 63 -10.74 20.80 2.11
C ARG A 63 -9.84 19.86 2.91
N ARG A 64 -10.48 18.92 3.60
CA ARG A 64 -9.80 17.78 4.25
C ARG A 64 -9.84 16.57 3.34
N TYR A 65 -8.81 15.73 3.42
CA TYR A 65 -8.57 14.61 2.53
C TYR A 65 -8.59 13.28 3.28
N PRO A 66 -9.04 12.20 2.64
CA PRO A 66 -8.75 10.85 3.10
C PRO A 66 -7.25 10.65 3.21
N VAL A 67 -6.82 9.71 4.07
CA VAL A 67 -5.41 9.37 4.26
C VAL A 67 -5.19 7.87 4.09
N VAL A 68 -4.09 7.51 3.41
CA VAL A 68 -3.60 6.14 3.30
C VAL A 68 -2.20 6.10 3.92
N TYR A 69 -2.01 5.20 4.88
CA TYR A 69 -0.69 4.85 5.39
C TYR A 69 -0.12 3.75 4.49
N LEU A 70 1.05 4.01 3.89
CA LEU A 70 1.67 3.13 2.90
C LEU A 70 3.02 2.63 3.42
N LEU A 71 3.06 1.36 3.79
CA LEU A 71 4.14 0.74 4.53
C LEU A 71 5.15 0.08 3.58
N HIS A 72 6.45 0.32 3.81
CA HIS A 72 7.54 -0.24 3.00
C HIS A 72 7.90 -1.68 3.39
N GLY A 73 8.74 -2.33 2.59
CA GLY A 73 9.23 -3.69 2.80
C GLY A 73 10.44 -3.77 3.74
N TYR A 74 10.89 -4.99 4.02
CA TYR A 74 12.10 -5.22 4.81
C TYR A 74 13.32 -4.62 4.12
N SER A 75 14.18 -3.93 4.87
CA SER A 75 15.38 -3.21 4.41
C SER A 75 15.16 -1.94 3.57
N ASP A 76 13.92 -1.56 3.29
CA ASP A 76 13.57 -0.24 2.74
C ASP A 76 13.37 0.78 3.88
N ASP A 77 12.97 1.98 3.50
CA ASP A 77 12.64 3.10 4.37
C ASP A 77 11.42 3.88 3.84
N GLU A 78 11.14 5.03 4.42
CA GLU A 78 10.01 5.91 4.05
C GLU A 78 10.07 6.41 2.60
N SER A 79 11.24 6.38 1.96
CA SER A 79 11.44 6.82 0.58
C SER A 79 11.19 5.73 -0.47
N GLY A 80 11.17 4.45 -0.07
CA GLY A 80 11.13 3.31 -0.98
C GLY A 80 9.94 3.34 -1.95
N TRP A 81 8.76 3.70 -1.47
CA TRP A 81 7.59 3.84 -2.33
C TRP A 81 7.68 5.00 -3.32
N ILE A 82 8.46 6.04 -3.01
CA ILE A 82 8.71 7.18 -3.91
C ILE A 82 9.74 6.77 -4.96
N GLN A 83 10.89 6.25 -4.52
CA GLN A 83 12.06 5.99 -5.37
C GLN A 83 11.87 4.80 -6.29
N PHE A 84 11.30 3.71 -5.77
CA PHE A 84 11.13 2.46 -6.52
C PHE A 84 9.68 2.19 -6.91
N GLY A 85 8.73 2.65 -6.09
CA GLY A 85 7.29 2.48 -6.30
C GLY A 85 6.68 3.56 -7.19
N GLU A 86 7.35 4.70 -7.40
CA GLU A 86 6.87 5.84 -8.19
C GLU A 86 5.46 6.27 -7.77
N ILE A 87 5.16 6.18 -6.47
CA ILE A 87 3.81 6.35 -5.93
C ILE A 87 3.20 7.71 -6.23
N ASN A 88 4.01 8.76 -6.24
CA ASN A 88 3.58 10.11 -6.58
C ASN A 88 3.07 10.19 -8.03
N MET A 89 3.79 9.62 -8.98
CA MET A 89 3.41 9.58 -10.40
C MET A 89 2.15 8.74 -10.60
N ALA A 90 2.09 7.58 -9.93
CA ALA A 90 0.94 6.68 -9.98
C ALA A 90 -0.33 7.35 -9.41
N ALA A 91 -0.21 8.03 -8.25
CA ALA A 91 -1.30 8.73 -7.60
C ALA A 91 -1.78 9.93 -8.45
N ASP A 92 -0.87 10.77 -8.95
CA ASP A 92 -1.20 11.92 -9.80
C ASP A 92 -1.99 11.48 -11.04
N ARG A 93 -1.51 10.44 -11.71
CA ARG A 93 -2.19 9.89 -12.89
C ARG A 93 -3.58 9.34 -12.53
N ALA A 94 -3.68 8.55 -11.48
CA ALA A 94 -4.94 7.94 -11.08
C ALA A 94 -5.98 8.98 -10.61
N ILE A 95 -5.54 10.05 -9.93
CA ILE A 95 -6.39 11.19 -9.55
C ILE A 95 -6.85 11.95 -10.79
N ALA A 96 -5.95 12.24 -11.74
CA ALA A 96 -6.27 12.97 -12.97
C ALA A 96 -7.28 12.21 -13.85
N LEU A 97 -7.22 10.87 -13.85
CA LEU A 97 -8.16 10.00 -14.56
C LEU A 97 -9.47 9.76 -13.78
N GLY A 98 -9.58 10.25 -12.54
CA GLY A 98 -10.75 10.00 -11.68
C GLY A 98 -10.84 8.56 -11.17
N GLU A 99 -9.76 7.80 -11.24
CA GLU A 99 -9.70 6.40 -10.78
C GLU A 99 -9.64 6.29 -9.26
N ILE A 100 -8.99 7.26 -8.60
CA ILE A 100 -8.95 7.40 -7.15
C ILE A 100 -9.34 8.84 -6.76
N PRO A 101 -9.94 9.05 -5.59
CA PRO A 101 -10.13 10.39 -5.05
C PRO A 101 -8.79 11.00 -4.66
N PRO A 102 -8.63 12.33 -4.70
CA PRO A 102 -7.49 12.99 -4.08
C PRO A 102 -7.36 12.59 -2.61
N MET A 103 -6.18 12.09 -2.23
CA MET A 103 -5.88 11.58 -0.89
C MET A 103 -4.45 11.94 -0.47
N ILE A 104 -4.21 12.01 0.82
CA ILE A 104 -2.88 12.10 1.39
C ILE A 104 -2.32 10.68 1.51
N ILE A 105 -1.07 10.45 1.11
CA ILE A 105 -0.38 9.17 1.32
C ILE A 105 0.79 9.42 2.26
N VAL A 106 0.82 8.73 3.40
CA VAL A 106 1.84 8.87 4.44
C VAL A 106 2.67 7.61 4.49
N MET A 107 3.98 7.75 4.38
CA MET A 107 4.94 6.66 4.32
C MET A 107 5.88 6.76 5.52
N PRO A 108 5.59 6.06 6.64
CA PRO A 108 6.48 6.05 7.80
C PRO A 108 7.63 5.06 7.64
N ASP A 109 8.82 5.37 8.18
CA ASP A 109 9.89 4.39 8.34
C ASP A 109 9.49 3.32 9.36
N GLY A 110 9.42 2.08 8.94
CA GLY A 110 9.15 0.91 9.78
C GLY A 110 10.42 0.25 10.30
N GLY A 111 11.59 0.64 9.77
CA GLY A 111 12.83 -0.10 9.95
C GLY A 111 12.62 -1.59 9.64
N VAL A 112 12.89 -2.44 10.61
CA VAL A 112 12.67 -3.91 10.50
C VAL A 112 11.68 -4.42 11.57
N SER A 113 10.75 -3.57 12.01
CA SER A 113 9.85 -3.84 13.13
C SER A 113 8.64 -4.71 12.78
N PHE A 114 8.41 -5.04 11.52
CA PHE A 114 7.13 -5.62 11.07
C PHE A 114 5.92 -4.77 11.47
N TYR A 115 6.15 -3.49 11.82
CA TYR A 115 5.13 -2.54 12.27
C TYR A 115 4.39 -2.97 13.54
N VAL A 116 5.01 -3.81 14.37
CA VAL A 116 4.46 -4.32 15.64
C VAL A 116 5.41 -4.02 16.79
N ASN A 117 4.94 -4.18 18.03
CA ASN A 117 5.82 -4.16 19.19
C ASN A 117 6.70 -5.40 19.18
N ASP A 118 7.97 -5.29 19.57
CA ASP A 118 8.82 -6.47 19.70
C ASP A 118 8.46 -7.31 20.94
N CYS A 119 8.84 -8.57 20.94
CA CYS A 119 8.54 -9.52 22.02
C CYS A 119 9.09 -9.14 23.41
N ARG A 120 9.98 -8.15 23.47
CA ARG A 120 10.60 -7.64 24.71
C ARG A 120 10.08 -6.26 25.09
N ASN A 121 9.15 -5.68 24.30
CA ASN A 121 8.64 -4.31 24.44
C ASN A 121 9.73 -3.23 24.46
N LYS A 122 10.88 -3.49 23.81
CA LYS A 122 11.95 -2.50 23.65
C LYS A 122 11.69 -1.56 22.49
N VAL A 123 11.13 -2.08 21.39
CA VAL A 123 10.67 -1.31 20.26
C VAL A 123 9.16 -1.46 20.19
N ARG A 124 8.43 -0.45 20.65
CA ARG A 124 6.97 -0.45 20.74
C ARG A 124 6.36 0.27 19.53
N TYR A 125 6.64 -0.29 18.32
CA TYR A 125 6.26 0.38 17.07
C TYR A 125 4.73 0.47 16.90
N GLU A 126 3.99 -0.60 17.16
CA GLU A 126 2.52 -0.60 17.07
C GLU A 126 1.91 0.47 17.98
N ASP A 127 2.35 0.52 19.23
CA ASP A 127 1.86 1.53 20.18
C ASP A 127 2.16 2.95 19.70
N MET A 128 3.38 3.21 19.24
CA MET A 128 3.76 4.51 18.69
C MET A 128 2.90 4.87 17.47
N PHE A 129 2.75 3.94 16.53
CA PHE A 129 2.00 4.17 15.30
C PHE A 129 0.55 4.56 15.57
N ILE A 130 -0.12 3.82 16.47
CA ILE A 130 -1.53 4.05 16.82
C ILE A 130 -1.72 5.26 17.75
N GLN A 131 -0.90 5.39 18.80
CA GLN A 131 -1.16 6.34 19.88
C GLN A 131 -0.51 7.71 19.61
N GLU A 132 0.56 7.78 18.82
CA GLU A 132 1.30 9.01 18.58
C GLU A 132 1.30 9.43 17.11
N PHE A 133 1.67 8.53 16.18
CA PHE A 133 1.93 8.90 14.79
C PHE A 133 0.63 9.22 14.02
N ILE A 134 -0.39 8.36 14.09
CA ILE A 134 -1.70 8.66 13.46
C ILE A 134 -2.26 10.01 13.97
N PRO A 135 -2.33 10.27 15.30
CA PRO A 135 -2.76 11.56 15.81
C PRO A 135 -1.86 12.74 15.38
N HIS A 136 -0.54 12.52 15.26
CA HIS A 136 0.38 13.55 14.73
C HIS A 136 0.02 13.93 13.28
N VAL A 137 -0.17 12.94 12.41
CA VAL A 137 -0.56 13.15 11.02
C VAL A 137 -1.88 13.92 10.93
N ASP A 138 -2.89 13.54 11.72
CA ASP A 138 -4.20 14.20 11.74
C ASP A 138 -4.14 15.66 12.22
N ARG A 139 -3.17 16.01 13.08
CA ARG A 139 -2.94 17.39 13.53
C ARG A 139 -2.12 18.23 12.54
N THR A 140 -1.20 17.58 11.83
CA THR A 140 -0.23 18.24 10.94
C THR A 140 -0.81 18.51 9.56
N TYR A 141 -1.59 17.57 9.06
CA TYR A 141 -2.17 17.64 7.71
C TYR A 141 -3.70 17.77 7.76
N ARG A 142 -4.27 18.25 6.66
CA ARG A 142 -5.73 18.34 6.51
C ARG A 142 -6.34 16.98 6.19
N THR A 143 -6.19 16.02 7.10
CA THR A 143 -6.83 14.70 6.99
C THR A 143 -8.29 14.76 7.42
N ARG A 144 -9.06 13.79 6.97
CA ARG A 144 -10.35 13.42 7.56
C ARG A 144 -10.07 12.31 8.57
N PRO A 145 -10.14 12.60 9.90
CA PRO A 145 -9.65 11.69 10.93
C PRO A 145 -10.58 10.49 11.20
N GLU A 146 -11.78 10.51 10.62
CA GLU A 146 -12.75 9.43 10.84
C GLU A 146 -12.30 8.14 10.13
N LYS A 147 -12.59 6.99 10.73
CA LYS A 147 -12.29 5.66 10.20
C LYS A 147 -12.63 5.52 8.72
N GLY A 148 -13.82 6.00 8.30
CA GLY A 148 -14.30 5.90 6.92
C GLY A 148 -13.40 6.55 5.87
N TYR A 149 -12.39 7.32 6.29
CA TYR A 149 -11.46 8.04 5.41
C TYR A 149 -9.99 7.68 5.68
N ARG A 150 -9.75 6.58 6.41
CA ARG A 150 -8.40 6.10 6.69
C ARG A 150 -8.21 4.70 6.13
N GLY A 151 -7.23 4.55 5.24
CA GLY A 151 -6.79 3.29 4.69
C GLY A 151 -5.37 2.95 5.12
N ILE A 152 -5.00 1.69 4.97
CA ILE A 152 -3.64 1.21 5.18
C ILE A 152 -3.25 0.28 4.05
N SER A 153 -2.02 0.36 3.60
CA SER A 153 -1.49 -0.49 2.53
C SER A 153 0.01 -0.72 2.73
N GLY A 154 0.55 -1.73 2.09
CA GLY A 154 1.99 -1.98 2.12
C GLY A 154 2.38 -3.24 1.37
N LEU A 155 3.69 -3.40 1.17
CA LEU A 155 4.28 -4.55 0.50
C LEU A 155 5.12 -5.39 1.47
N SER A 156 5.20 -6.70 1.25
CA SER A 156 6.10 -7.60 1.98
C SER A 156 5.94 -7.47 3.51
N MET A 157 6.96 -7.02 4.23
CA MET A 157 6.88 -6.65 5.64
C MET A 157 5.78 -5.63 5.92
N GLY A 158 5.65 -4.61 5.05
CA GLY A 158 4.57 -3.61 5.14
C GLY A 158 3.19 -4.20 4.82
N GLY A 159 3.11 -5.21 3.96
CA GLY A 159 1.88 -5.99 3.73
C GLY A 159 1.45 -6.75 4.98
N TRP A 160 2.39 -7.40 5.67
CA TRP A 160 2.15 -7.98 7.00
C TRP A 160 1.65 -6.92 7.98
N GLY A 161 2.40 -5.82 8.13
CA GLY A 161 2.04 -4.73 9.03
C GLY A 161 0.65 -4.18 8.74
N SER A 162 0.30 -3.98 7.48
CA SER A 162 -1.02 -3.48 7.08
C SER A 162 -2.14 -4.43 7.51
N LEU A 163 -1.97 -5.73 7.31
CA LEU A 163 -2.94 -6.74 7.74
C LEU A 163 -3.08 -6.78 9.25
N VAL A 164 -1.96 -6.81 9.98
CA VAL A 164 -1.95 -6.85 11.45
C VAL A 164 -2.62 -5.62 12.03
N GLN A 165 -2.24 -4.42 11.57
CA GLN A 165 -2.82 -3.17 12.06
C GLN A 165 -4.33 -3.10 11.77
N ALA A 166 -4.76 -3.50 10.57
CA ALA A 166 -6.17 -3.49 10.21
C ALA A 166 -7.00 -4.49 11.01
N MET A 167 -6.47 -5.70 11.27
CA MET A 167 -7.18 -6.74 12.01
C MET A 167 -7.24 -6.47 13.51
N ARG A 168 -6.16 -5.92 14.09
CA ARG A 168 -6.08 -5.63 15.54
C ARG A 168 -6.74 -4.30 15.91
N HIS A 169 -6.80 -3.35 14.98
CA HIS A 169 -7.39 -2.03 15.19
C HIS A 169 -8.52 -1.76 14.17
N PRO A 170 -9.56 -2.62 14.12
CA PRO A 170 -10.60 -2.55 13.09
C PRO A 170 -11.45 -1.28 13.15
N ASP A 171 -11.37 -0.52 14.23
CA ASP A 171 -12.08 0.75 14.38
C ASP A 171 -11.29 1.96 13.85
N LEU A 172 -10.05 1.76 13.42
CA LEU A 172 -9.19 2.83 12.87
C LEU A 172 -9.17 2.88 11.34
N PHE A 173 -9.33 1.74 10.66
CA PHE A 173 -9.16 1.64 9.21
C PHE A 173 -10.44 1.16 8.52
N ALA A 174 -10.82 1.82 7.42
CA ALA A 174 -11.94 1.39 6.58
C ALA A 174 -11.54 0.25 5.64
N ALA A 175 -10.29 0.26 5.16
CA ALA A 175 -9.78 -0.71 4.20
C ALA A 175 -8.27 -0.95 4.35
N CYS A 176 -7.85 -2.16 4.00
CA CYS A 176 -6.48 -2.61 3.96
C CYS A 176 -6.18 -3.21 2.57
N ALA A 177 -5.06 -2.80 1.95
CA ALA A 177 -4.55 -3.42 0.73
C ALA A 177 -3.13 -3.93 0.97
N ALA A 178 -2.94 -5.25 0.94
CA ALA A 178 -1.67 -5.90 1.21
C ALA A 178 -1.10 -6.54 -0.06
N PHE A 179 0.14 -6.19 -0.38
CA PHE A 179 0.86 -6.69 -1.55
C PHE A 179 1.97 -7.64 -1.11
N SER A 180 2.00 -8.86 -1.68
CA SER A 180 3.04 -9.85 -1.37
C SER A 180 3.33 -9.91 0.14
N ALA A 181 2.27 -9.92 0.97
CA ALA A 181 2.43 -9.80 2.42
C ALA A 181 3.33 -10.90 2.98
N ALA A 182 4.25 -10.54 3.87
CA ALA A 182 5.22 -11.47 4.47
C ALA A 182 4.55 -12.47 5.43
N VAL A 183 3.54 -13.18 4.93
CA VAL A 183 2.75 -14.18 5.66
C VAL A 183 3.35 -15.56 5.44
N TRP A 184 3.65 -16.25 6.52
CA TRP A 184 4.15 -17.63 6.50
C TRP A 184 3.16 -18.55 7.19
N THR A 185 2.98 -19.76 6.63
CA THR A 185 2.27 -20.84 7.34
C THR A 185 3.10 -21.31 8.53
N ASP A 186 2.49 -22.02 9.47
CA ASP A 186 3.22 -22.62 10.61
C ASP A 186 4.34 -23.54 10.13
N GLU A 187 4.09 -24.32 9.06
CA GLU A 187 5.09 -25.16 8.44
C GLU A 187 6.29 -24.36 7.92
N ASP A 188 6.04 -23.29 7.15
CA ASP A 188 7.11 -22.44 6.60
C ASP A 188 7.90 -21.74 7.71
N MET A 189 7.21 -21.24 8.75
CA MET A 189 7.84 -20.60 9.89
C MET A 189 8.73 -21.56 10.67
N THR A 190 8.26 -22.78 10.95
CA THR A 190 9.01 -23.78 11.70
C THR A 190 10.19 -24.35 10.93
N ALA A 191 10.06 -24.48 9.60
CA ALA A 191 11.08 -24.99 8.68
C ALA A 191 12.09 -23.92 8.21
N MET A 192 11.83 -22.63 8.47
CA MET A 192 12.71 -21.54 8.02
C MET A 192 14.16 -21.77 8.48
N ASN A 193 15.13 -21.49 7.61
CA ASN A 193 16.54 -21.56 7.96
C ASN A 193 16.85 -20.70 9.18
N GLU A 194 17.70 -21.18 10.09
CA GLU A 194 18.00 -20.53 11.35
C GLU A 194 18.56 -19.12 11.18
N LYS A 195 19.50 -18.93 10.25
CA LYS A 195 20.10 -17.62 9.97
C LYS A 195 19.08 -16.67 9.38
N ALA A 196 18.22 -17.17 8.49
CA ALA A 196 17.14 -16.38 7.91
C ALA A 196 16.14 -15.94 8.98
N TYR A 197 15.73 -16.87 9.86
CA TYR A 197 14.84 -16.53 10.96
C TYR A 197 15.45 -15.45 11.87
N ASP A 198 16.67 -15.67 12.36
CA ASP A 198 17.32 -14.74 13.29
C ASP A 198 17.54 -13.35 12.64
N HIS A 199 17.79 -13.30 11.34
CA HIS A 199 17.98 -12.06 10.60
C HIS A 199 16.66 -11.32 10.35
N LEU A 200 15.64 -12.01 9.83
CA LEU A 200 14.40 -11.42 9.38
C LEU A 200 13.38 -11.25 10.52
N ILE A 201 13.11 -12.33 11.25
CA ILE A 201 11.95 -12.46 12.14
C ILE A 201 12.35 -12.36 13.61
N GLY A 202 13.46 -12.98 13.97
CA GLY A 202 13.85 -13.20 15.37
C GLY A 202 14.02 -11.92 16.17
N ARG A 203 14.39 -10.81 15.54
CA ARG A 203 14.52 -9.51 16.22
C ARG A 203 13.21 -9.05 16.85
N VAL A 204 12.10 -9.33 16.21
CA VAL A 204 10.76 -8.91 16.60
C VAL A 204 10.05 -9.98 17.42
N PHE A 205 10.11 -11.24 16.98
CA PHE A 205 9.29 -12.32 17.54
C PHE A 205 10.03 -13.26 18.51
N GLY A 206 11.33 -13.10 18.69
CA GLY A 206 12.14 -13.85 19.62
C GLY A 206 13.43 -14.37 18.98
N PRO A 207 14.60 -13.79 19.33
CA PRO A 207 15.86 -14.23 18.76
C PRO A 207 16.23 -15.64 19.25
N GLY A 208 16.81 -16.43 18.38
CA GLY A 208 17.31 -17.76 18.70
C GLY A 208 16.25 -18.85 18.81
N LEU A 209 14.97 -18.58 18.54
CA LEU A 209 13.91 -19.59 18.54
C LEU A 209 14.07 -20.57 17.37
N ARG A 210 13.71 -21.85 17.60
CA ARG A 210 13.87 -22.93 16.64
C ARG A 210 12.60 -23.78 16.53
N GLY A 211 12.35 -24.30 15.32
CA GLY A 211 11.20 -25.17 15.08
C GLY A 211 9.91 -24.59 15.65
N ASN A 212 9.18 -25.40 16.42
CA ASN A 212 7.89 -25.01 17.01
C ASN A 212 7.97 -23.84 18.02
N ASP A 213 9.12 -23.59 18.65
CA ASP A 213 9.26 -22.45 19.57
C ASP A 213 9.06 -21.10 18.87
N ARG A 214 9.25 -21.04 17.54
CA ARG A 214 8.99 -19.86 16.72
C ARG A 214 7.51 -19.47 16.69
N LEU A 215 6.61 -20.42 16.91
CA LEU A 215 5.17 -20.22 17.00
C LEU A 215 4.78 -19.72 18.41
N SER A 216 5.57 -18.81 18.95
CA SER A 216 5.37 -18.23 20.27
C SER A 216 4.03 -17.50 20.38
N ALA A 217 3.55 -17.27 21.60
CA ALA A 217 2.32 -16.51 21.83
C ALA A 217 2.40 -15.10 21.20
N HIS A 218 3.59 -14.47 21.24
CA HIS A 218 3.80 -13.17 20.63
C HIS A 218 3.69 -13.22 19.10
N TYR A 219 4.29 -14.22 18.44
CA TYR A 219 4.16 -14.42 17.00
C TYR A 219 2.70 -14.65 16.61
N ARG A 220 2.00 -15.57 17.28
CA ARG A 220 0.60 -15.88 17.00
C ARG A 220 -0.32 -14.66 17.16
N ALA A 221 -0.09 -13.83 18.17
CA ALA A 221 -0.85 -12.61 18.41
C ALA A 221 -0.71 -11.56 17.29
N HIS A 222 0.26 -11.73 16.40
CA HIS A 222 0.53 -10.83 15.28
C HIS A 222 0.55 -11.54 13.92
N ASN A 223 0.34 -12.87 13.87
CA ASN A 223 0.29 -13.60 12.59
C ASN A 223 -1.06 -13.37 11.90
N PRO A 224 -1.10 -12.83 10.66
CA PRO A 224 -2.36 -12.61 9.93
C PRO A 224 -3.22 -13.87 9.76
N LEU A 225 -2.62 -15.06 9.64
CA LEU A 225 -3.38 -16.33 9.55
C LEU A 225 -4.09 -16.63 10.87
N GLU A 226 -3.39 -16.48 11.99
CA GLU A 226 -3.96 -16.69 13.33
C GLU A 226 -5.05 -15.66 13.63
N LEU A 227 -4.78 -14.37 13.34
CA LEU A 227 -5.76 -13.30 13.53
C LEU A 227 -7.00 -13.53 12.66
N ALA A 228 -6.81 -13.87 11.39
CA ALA A 228 -7.93 -14.21 10.50
C ALA A 228 -8.71 -15.44 10.97
N GLY A 229 -8.04 -16.40 11.63
CA GLY A 229 -8.64 -17.62 12.18
C GLY A 229 -9.39 -17.42 13.50
N THR A 230 -8.94 -16.51 14.36
CA THR A 230 -9.35 -16.46 15.78
C THR A 230 -10.17 -15.21 16.15
N LEU A 231 -9.94 -14.06 15.54
CA LEU A 231 -10.71 -12.84 15.81
C LEU A 231 -12.19 -13.02 15.47
N SER A 232 -13.06 -12.24 16.08
CA SER A 232 -14.49 -12.31 15.77
C SER A 232 -14.75 -11.96 14.30
N ALA A 233 -15.69 -12.66 13.67
CA ALA A 233 -16.08 -12.36 12.29
C ALA A 233 -16.64 -10.93 12.16
N ASP A 234 -17.29 -10.43 13.19
CA ASP A 234 -17.86 -9.08 13.19
C ASP A 234 -16.77 -8.02 13.22
N ASP A 235 -15.69 -8.23 13.98
CA ASP A 235 -14.53 -7.31 13.97
C ASP A 235 -13.80 -7.35 12.63
N LEU A 236 -13.54 -8.54 12.09
CA LEU A 236 -12.90 -8.67 10.78
C LEU A 236 -13.72 -7.99 9.67
N LYS A 237 -15.05 -8.09 9.70
CA LYS A 237 -15.95 -7.44 8.71
C LYS A 237 -16.00 -5.92 8.81
N LYS A 238 -15.48 -5.33 9.88
CA LYS A 238 -15.39 -3.87 10.01
C LYS A 238 -14.40 -3.26 9.02
N VAL A 239 -13.47 -4.05 8.47
CA VAL A 239 -12.45 -3.61 7.51
C VAL A 239 -12.63 -4.35 6.20
N ARG A 240 -12.42 -3.66 5.09
CA ARG A 240 -12.39 -4.26 3.75
C ARG A 240 -10.95 -4.67 3.44
N TYR A 241 -10.75 -5.89 2.91
CA TYR A 241 -9.41 -6.42 2.62
C TYR A 241 -9.22 -6.65 1.13
N TYR A 242 -8.06 -6.22 0.62
CA TYR A 242 -7.52 -6.52 -0.70
C TYR A 242 -6.14 -7.15 -0.52
N ILE A 243 -5.95 -8.34 -1.06
CA ILE A 243 -4.73 -9.11 -0.96
C ILE A 243 -4.25 -9.38 -2.37
N ASP A 244 -3.02 -9.02 -2.70
CA ASP A 244 -2.43 -9.18 -4.03
C ASP A 244 -1.05 -9.82 -3.90
N CYS A 245 -0.82 -10.96 -4.56
CA CYS A 245 0.45 -11.67 -4.51
C CYS A 245 0.73 -12.31 -5.87
N GLY A 246 1.96 -12.18 -6.36
CA GLY A 246 2.39 -12.79 -7.60
C GLY A 246 2.40 -14.33 -7.51
N ASP A 247 2.14 -15.01 -8.63
CA ASP A 247 2.15 -16.46 -8.72
C ASP A 247 3.56 -17.06 -8.55
N ASP A 248 4.60 -16.29 -8.90
CA ASP A 248 6.00 -16.64 -8.72
C ASP A 248 6.61 -16.10 -7.40
N ASP A 249 5.79 -15.48 -6.52
CA ASP A 249 6.26 -14.93 -5.26
C ASP A 249 6.45 -16.04 -4.22
N PHE A 250 7.60 -16.08 -3.55
CA PHE A 250 7.88 -17.07 -2.49
C PHE A 250 6.93 -16.97 -1.28
N LEU A 251 6.18 -15.88 -1.14
CA LEU A 251 5.15 -15.68 -0.11
C LEU A 251 3.75 -16.06 -0.61
N PHE A 252 3.62 -16.55 -1.84
CA PHE A 252 2.33 -16.92 -2.42
C PHE A 252 1.54 -17.92 -1.56
N LYS A 253 2.21 -18.94 -1.00
CA LYS A 253 1.59 -19.97 -0.14
C LYS A 253 0.88 -19.35 1.07
N GLY A 254 1.54 -18.42 1.78
CA GLY A 254 0.98 -17.76 2.95
C GLY A 254 -0.19 -16.83 2.60
N ASN A 255 -0.08 -16.06 1.51
CA ASN A 255 -1.15 -15.18 1.04
C ASN A 255 -2.37 -15.99 0.57
N SER A 256 -2.16 -17.12 -0.11
CA SER A 256 -3.23 -18.04 -0.50
C SER A 256 -3.89 -18.69 0.71
N ALA A 257 -3.13 -19.08 1.74
CA ALA A 257 -3.69 -19.61 2.98
C ALA A 257 -4.59 -18.57 3.69
N LEU A 258 -4.17 -17.30 3.71
CA LEU A 258 -5.00 -16.22 4.25
C LEU A 258 -6.32 -16.07 3.49
N HIS A 259 -6.27 -16.11 2.15
CA HIS A 259 -7.48 -16.10 1.31
C HIS A 259 -8.43 -17.24 1.67
N VAL A 260 -7.91 -18.46 1.82
CA VAL A 260 -8.72 -19.63 2.17
C VAL A 260 -9.40 -19.44 3.53
N ILE A 261 -8.65 -19.04 4.56
CA ILE A 261 -9.19 -18.82 5.92
C ILE A 261 -10.30 -17.76 5.91
N LEU A 262 -10.06 -16.61 5.26
CA LEU A 262 -11.07 -15.54 5.16
C LEU A 262 -12.31 -16.02 4.40
N GLY A 263 -12.14 -16.80 3.33
CA GLY A 263 -13.23 -17.39 2.56
C GLY A 263 -14.08 -18.36 3.37
N GLU A 264 -13.47 -19.32 4.08
CA GLU A 264 -14.15 -20.28 4.95
C GLU A 264 -14.95 -19.60 6.06
N ARG A 265 -14.41 -18.50 6.60
CA ARG A 265 -15.06 -17.68 7.63
C ARG A 265 -16.07 -16.68 7.08
N LYS A 266 -16.28 -16.63 5.77
CA LYS A 266 -17.20 -15.71 5.07
C LYS A 266 -16.87 -14.24 5.38
N ILE A 267 -15.58 -13.91 5.46
CA ILE A 267 -15.11 -12.54 5.56
C ILE A 267 -14.95 -11.98 4.15
N PRO A 268 -15.68 -10.91 3.78
CA PRO A 268 -15.56 -10.32 2.45
C PRO A 268 -14.15 -9.77 2.21
N HIS A 269 -13.52 -10.22 1.12
CA HIS A 269 -12.20 -9.74 0.72
C HIS A 269 -12.02 -9.94 -0.79
N GLU A 270 -11.05 -9.24 -1.35
CA GLU A 270 -10.57 -9.47 -2.70
C GLU A 270 -9.20 -10.14 -2.66
N PHE A 271 -9.00 -11.17 -3.47
CA PHE A 271 -7.71 -11.81 -3.67
C PHE A 271 -7.34 -11.73 -5.15
N ARG A 272 -6.15 -11.19 -5.44
CA ARG A 272 -5.61 -11.06 -6.78
C ARG A 272 -4.31 -11.83 -6.91
N VAL A 273 -4.20 -12.56 -8.00
CA VAL A 273 -2.98 -13.24 -8.41
C VAL A 273 -2.63 -12.73 -9.80
N ARG A 274 -1.46 -12.16 -9.95
CA ARG A 274 -0.93 -11.66 -11.22
C ARG A 274 0.39 -12.33 -11.52
N ASP A 275 0.76 -12.42 -12.79
CA ASP A 275 2.07 -12.88 -13.23
C ASP A 275 3.19 -12.03 -12.62
N GLY A 276 4.15 -12.68 -11.97
CA GLY A 276 5.33 -12.05 -11.37
C GLY A 276 5.66 -12.47 -9.95
N GLY A 277 6.81 -12.02 -9.48
CA GLY A 277 7.38 -12.39 -8.18
C GLY A 277 7.58 -11.20 -7.24
N HIS A 278 8.38 -11.41 -6.20
CA HIS A 278 8.65 -10.46 -5.12
C HIS A 278 9.54 -9.29 -5.57
N SER A 279 8.95 -8.29 -6.23
CA SER A 279 9.74 -7.21 -6.84
C SER A 279 8.99 -5.88 -6.91
N TRP A 280 9.74 -4.78 -6.95
CA TRP A 280 9.21 -3.44 -7.15
C TRP A 280 8.42 -3.30 -8.46
N THR A 281 8.80 -3.99 -9.52
CA THR A 281 8.05 -4.00 -10.79
C THR A 281 6.63 -4.52 -10.58
N TYR A 282 6.48 -5.60 -9.80
CA TYR A 282 5.19 -6.16 -9.45
C TYR A 282 4.34 -5.18 -8.63
N TRP A 283 4.90 -4.61 -7.57
CA TRP A 283 4.18 -3.73 -6.65
C TRP A 283 3.81 -2.40 -7.29
N ARG A 284 4.74 -1.78 -8.02
CA ARG A 284 4.50 -0.51 -8.74
C ARG A 284 3.34 -0.61 -9.73
N THR A 285 3.20 -1.73 -10.43
CA THR A 285 2.10 -1.94 -11.39
C THR A 285 0.77 -2.28 -10.73
N GLY A 286 0.77 -2.74 -9.47
CA GLY A 286 -0.44 -3.14 -8.73
C GLY A 286 -0.98 -2.09 -7.76
N ILE A 287 -0.15 -1.15 -7.31
CA ILE A 287 -0.52 -0.24 -6.22
C ILE A 287 -1.76 0.59 -6.51
N VAL A 288 -1.97 1.01 -7.76
CA VAL A 288 -3.15 1.78 -8.16
C VAL A 288 -4.44 1.00 -7.90
N ASP A 289 -4.46 -0.30 -8.14
CA ASP A 289 -5.65 -1.13 -7.89
C ASP A 289 -5.95 -1.24 -6.39
N GLY A 290 -4.91 -1.34 -5.55
CA GLY A 290 -5.07 -1.25 -4.10
C GLY A 290 -5.60 0.10 -3.64
N LEU A 291 -5.09 1.20 -4.19
CA LEU A 291 -5.59 2.55 -3.90
C LEU A 291 -7.03 2.75 -4.38
N LYS A 292 -7.42 2.21 -5.54
CA LYS A 292 -8.80 2.18 -6.02
C LYS A 292 -9.71 1.45 -5.04
N PHE A 293 -9.30 0.26 -4.61
CA PHE A 293 -10.06 -0.53 -3.64
C PHE A 293 -10.26 0.23 -2.33
N ILE A 294 -9.22 0.84 -1.78
CA ILE A 294 -9.30 1.68 -0.58
C ILE A 294 -10.21 2.88 -0.83
N GLY A 295 -9.98 3.60 -1.94
CA GLY A 295 -10.70 4.83 -2.30
C GLY A 295 -12.20 4.66 -2.49
N GLN A 296 -12.66 3.48 -2.93
CA GLN A 296 -14.08 3.15 -3.04
C GLN A 296 -14.82 3.27 -1.69
N GLY A 297 -14.13 3.09 -0.58
CA GLY A 297 -14.67 3.26 0.77
C GLY A 297 -14.85 4.72 1.19
N PHE A 298 -14.11 5.64 0.56
CA PHE A 298 -14.07 7.05 0.94
C PHE A 298 -15.25 7.89 0.41
N HIS A 299 -16.11 7.32 -0.40
CA HIS A 299 -17.28 7.98 -0.99
C HIS A 299 -18.62 7.52 -0.38
N ARG A 300 -18.59 6.73 0.69
CA ARG A 300 -19.79 6.17 1.33
C ARG A 300 -20.09 6.84 2.66
#